data_d728c7ded4e1722e510689d3996c51b6
#
_entry.id   d728c7ded4e1722e510689d3996c51b6
#
_cell.length_a   1.000
_cell.length_b   1.000
_cell.length_c   1.000
_cell.angle_alpha   90.00
_cell.angle_beta   90.00
_cell.angle_gamma   90.00
#
_symmetry.space_group_name_H-M   'P 1'
#
loop_
_entity.id
_entity.type
_entity.pdbx_description
1 polymer ?
#
loop_
_entity_poly.entity_id
_entity_poly.type
_entity_poly.pdbx_seq_one_letter_code
_entity_poly.pdbx_strand_id
1 'polypeptide(L)'
;MEANLNGRLIKLEEDGEVYWWNTHTRGFKNINPRWIKFKQIIVKSGKKRYFSITIMGRRFKVHRVIYYIHNQEWDIWDNSMTNLIDHIDNNGLNNNIENLRVATHQQNMWNNKAKCYYLTPYNTYITNVRCGEIHLNKTYKTEQEAIDAVAEFKL
;
A
#
# COMPACT_ATOMS: atom_id res chain seq x y z
N MET A 1 15.33 -12.60 -2.11
CA MET A 1 14.84 -12.43 -3.50
C MET A 1 15.48 -11.18 -4.11
N GLU A 2 15.76 -11.20 -5.41
CA GLU A 2 16.47 -10.10 -6.09
C GLU A 2 15.66 -9.60 -7.29
N ALA A 3 15.81 -8.31 -7.61
CA ALA A 3 15.19 -7.67 -8.78
C ALA A 3 16.06 -6.53 -9.30
N ASN A 4 15.87 -6.16 -10.57
CA ASN A 4 16.50 -4.97 -11.13
C ASN A 4 15.48 -3.83 -11.20
N LEU A 5 15.76 -2.73 -10.53
CA LEU A 5 14.92 -1.55 -10.58
C LEU A 5 15.72 -0.35 -11.10
N ASN A 6 15.40 0.09 -12.30
CA ASN A 6 16.04 1.21 -12.98
C ASN A 6 17.58 1.06 -13.09
N GLY A 7 18.05 -0.12 -13.48
CA GLY A 7 19.48 -0.44 -13.62
C GLY A 7 20.23 -0.69 -12.31
N ARG A 8 19.51 -0.71 -11.17
CA ARG A 8 20.09 -1.05 -9.88
C ARG A 8 19.58 -2.39 -9.38
N LEU A 9 20.51 -3.30 -9.10
CA LEU A 9 20.18 -4.56 -8.46
C LEU A 9 19.79 -4.30 -6.99
N ILE A 10 18.63 -4.77 -6.62
CA ILE A 10 18.06 -4.68 -5.27
C ILE A 10 17.69 -6.07 -4.78
N LYS A 11 17.67 -6.27 -3.48
CA LYS A 11 17.19 -7.51 -2.85
C LYS A 11 16.34 -7.23 -1.61
N LEU A 12 15.46 -8.18 -1.32
CA LEU A 12 14.74 -8.29 -0.07
C LEU A 12 15.35 -9.45 0.72
N GLU A 13 15.72 -9.19 1.97
CA GLU A 13 16.17 -10.22 2.93
C GLU A 13 15.01 -10.74 3.77
N GLU A 14 15.26 -11.81 4.52
CA GLU A 14 14.27 -12.47 5.39
C GLU A 14 13.77 -11.56 6.53
N ASP A 15 14.58 -10.58 6.93
CA ASP A 15 14.22 -9.55 7.92
C ASP A 15 13.21 -8.50 7.38
N GLY A 16 12.80 -8.61 6.11
CA GLY A 16 11.91 -7.67 5.46
C GLY A 16 12.58 -6.36 5.01
N GLU A 17 13.89 -6.28 5.09
CA GLU A 17 14.64 -5.09 4.72
C GLU A 17 15.13 -5.12 3.27
N VAL A 18 15.16 -3.97 2.62
CA VAL A 18 15.59 -3.82 1.23
C VAL A 18 17.04 -3.34 1.17
N TYR A 19 17.83 -4.01 0.35
CA TYR A 19 19.24 -3.72 0.11
C TYR A 19 19.48 -3.43 -1.37
N TRP A 20 20.59 -2.74 -1.66
CA TRP A 20 21.05 -2.52 -3.03
C TRP A 20 22.49 -2.95 -3.21
N TRP A 21 22.82 -3.43 -4.41
CA TRP A 21 24.18 -3.84 -4.75
C TRP A 21 25.03 -2.63 -5.08
N ASN A 22 26.06 -2.40 -4.29
CA ASN A 22 27.00 -1.30 -4.51
C ASN A 22 28.26 -1.79 -5.20
N THR A 23 28.47 -1.33 -6.43
CA THR A 23 29.69 -1.56 -7.22
C THR A 23 30.58 -0.34 -7.29
N HIS A 24 30.14 0.81 -6.76
CA HIS A 24 30.84 2.07 -6.93
C HIS A 24 31.51 2.54 -5.66
N THR A 25 32.68 3.10 -5.87
CA THR A 25 33.44 3.86 -4.92
C THR A 25 33.74 5.24 -5.43
N ARG A 26 33.36 6.23 -4.69
CA ARG A 26 33.81 7.59 -4.95
C ARG A 26 35.34 7.66 -4.77
N GLY A 27 36.11 7.50 -5.87
CA GLY A 27 37.54 7.85 -5.92
C GLY A 27 38.56 6.89 -5.29
N PHE A 28 38.15 5.72 -4.78
CA PHE A 28 39.08 4.73 -4.22
C PHE A 28 39.14 3.46 -5.06
N LYS A 29 40.38 3.00 -5.37
CA LYS A 29 40.63 1.89 -6.29
C LYS A 29 40.31 0.49 -5.76
N ASN A 30 39.95 0.33 -4.49
CA ASN A 30 39.75 -0.99 -3.88
C ASN A 30 38.45 -1.00 -3.05
N ILE A 31 37.35 -1.38 -3.69
CA ILE A 31 36.15 -1.67 -2.92
C ILE A 31 35.55 -3.00 -3.38
N ASN A 32 35.37 -3.85 -2.37
CA ASN A 32 34.64 -5.09 -2.56
C ASN A 32 33.15 -4.73 -2.78
N PRO A 33 32.57 -5.14 -3.90
CA PRO A 33 31.14 -5.01 -4.12
C PRO A 33 30.38 -5.63 -2.95
N ARG A 34 29.37 -4.94 -2.45
CA ARG A 34 28.60 -5.41 -1.29
C ARG A 34 27.16 -4.92 -1.30
N TRP A 35 26.31 -5.66 -0.63
CA TRP A 35 24.96 -5.25 -0.34
C TRP A 35 24.95 -4.15 0.73
N ILE A 36 24.21 -3.07 0.46
CA ILE A 36 24.03 -1.96 1.40
C ILE A 36 22.54 -1.82 1.67
N LYS A 37 22.17 -1.77 2.95
CA LYS A 37 20.79 -1.55 3.38
C LYS A 37 20.33 -0.14 2.99
N PHE A 38 19.13 -0.03 2.44
CA PHE A 38 18.53 1.28 2.21
C PHE A 38 18.15 1.95 3.54
N LYS A 39 18.47 3.23 3.65
CA LYS A 39 17.95 4.05 4.74
C LYS A 39 16.46 4.27 4.53
N GLN A 40 15.65 3.64 5.36
CA GLN A 40 14.21 3.86 5.37
C GLN A 40 13.85 5.13 6.14
N ILE A 41 12.88 5.88 5.64
CA ILE A 41 12.29 7.03 6.32
C ILE A 41 10.78 6.84 6.41
N ILE A 42 10.16 7.30 7.50
CA ILE A 42 8.71 7.28 7.63
C ILE A 42 8.15 8.55 7.01
N VAL A 43 7.24 8.38 6.06
CA VAL A 43 6.47 9.46 5.43
C VAL A 43 5.00 9.38 5.84
N LYS A 44 4.38 10.54 6.05
CA LYS A 44 2.95 10.65 6.35
C LYS A 44 2.17 10.91 5.06
N SER A 45 1.01 10.28 4.94
CA SER A 45 0.02 10.56 3.90
C SER A 45 -1.35 10.61 4.57
N GLY A 46 -1.83 11.81 4.86
CA GLY A 46 -2.98 12.01 5.73
C GLY A 46 -2.71 11.46 7.14
N LYS A 47 -3.59 10.58 7.61
CA LYS A 47 -3.44 9.90 8.92
C LYS A 47 -2.56 8.64 8.86
N LYS A 48 -2.24 8.12 7.66
CA LYS A 48 -1.44 6.91 7.47
C LYS A 48 0.06 7.23 7.43
N ARG A 49 0.87 6.26 7.85
CA ARG A 49 2.35 6.31 7.81
C ARG A 49 2.86 5.18 6.93
N TYR A 50 3.94 5.45 6.20
CA TYR A 50 4.56 4.48 5.31
C TYR A 50 6.08 4.56 5.41
N PHE A 51 6.78 3.45 5.25
CA PHE A 51 8.21 3.47 4.98
C PHE A 51 8.48 3.88 3.53
N SER A 52 9.54 4.67 3.33
CA SER A 52 9.99 5.12 2.03
C SER A 52 11.51 5.02 1.93
N ILE A 53 11.99 4.69 0.73
CA ILE A 53 13.40 4.65 0.37
C ILE A 53 13.65 5.47 -0.89
N THR A 54 14.91 5.88 -1.10
CA THR A 54 15.30 6.59 -2.33
C THR A 54 16.22 5.71 -3.14
N ILE A 55 15.81 5.40 -4.37
CA ILE A 55 16.56 4.58 -5.34
C ILE A 55 16.87 5.48 -6.54
N MET A 56 18.16 5.67 -6.86
CA MET A 56 18.61 6.50 -8.00
C MET A 56 17.96 7.89 -8.04
N GLY A 57 17.87 8.56 -6.88
CA GLY A 57 17.28 9.90 -6.77
C GLY A 57 15.75 9.93 -6.73
N ARG A 58 15.07 8.82 -6.96
CA ARG A 58 13.62 8.69 -6.89
C ARG A 58 13.16 8.07 -5.57
N ARG A 59 12.10 8.64 -5.01
CA ARG A 59 11.50 8.12 -3.77
C ARG A 59 10.42 7.09 -4.08
N PHE A 60 10.51 5.94 -3.42
CA PHE A 60 9.54 4.86 -3.49
C PHE A 60 9.00 4.54 -2.11
N LYS A 61 7.72 4.19 -2.02
CA LYS A 61 7.17 3.56 -0.82
C LYS A 61 7.67 2.11 -0.76
N VAL A 62 8.13 1.67 0.41
CA VAL A 62 8.77 0.35 0.59
C VAL A 62 7.86 -0.80 0.19
N HIS A 63 6.56 -0.75 0.54
CA HIS A 63 5.61 -1.80 0.14
C HIS A 63 5.52 -1.99 -1.39
N ARG A 64 5.63 -0.93 -2.19
CA ARG A 64 5.66 -1.05 -3.67
C ARG A 64 6.92 -1.74 -4.16
N VAL A 65 8.06 -1.47 -3.52
CA VAL A 65 9.34 -2.11 -3.86
C VAL A 65 9.33 -3.58 -3.46
N ILE A 66 8.83 -3.91 -2.27
CA ILE A 66 8.70 -5.29 -1.82
C ILE A 66 7.76 -6.07 -2.74
N TYR A 67 6.59 -5.50 -3.07
CA TYR A 67 5.65 -6.13 -3.98
C TYR A 67 6.29 -6.38 -5.36
N TYR A 68 7.02 -5.41 -5.91
CA TYR A 68 7.74 -5.54 -7.17
C TYR A 68 8.83 -6.64 -7.13
N ILE A 69 9.57 -6.78 -6.04
CA ILE A 69 10.59 -7.84 -5.90
C ILE A 69 9.95 -9.23 -5.98
N HIS A 70 8.74 -9.40 -5.43
CA HIS A 70 8.00 -10.67 -5.48
C HIS A 70 7.25 -10.87 -6.80
N ASN A 71 6.85 -9.80 -7.48
CA ASN A 71 5.99 -9.82 -8.66
C ASN A 71 6.59 -8.91 -9.74
N GLN A 72 7.68 -9.33 -10.38
CA GLN A 72 8.45 -8.50 -11.31
C GLN A 72 7.70 -8.14 -12.61
N GLU A 73 6.59 -8.81 -12.89
CA GLU A 73 5.67 -8.45 -13.99
C GLU A 73 4.77 -7.25 -13.63
N TRP A 74 4.62 -6.93 -12.34
CA TRP A 74 3.85 -5.79 -11.90
C TRP A 74 4.62 -4.49 -12.19
N ASP A 75 3.97 -3.55 -12.89
CA ASP A 75 4.60 -2.28 -13.25
C ASP A 75 4.67 -1.33 -12.04
N ILE A 76 5.85 -1.21 -11.43
CA ILE A 76 6.11 -0.29 -10.32
C ILE A 76 5.98 1.19 -10.75
N TRP A 77 6.05 1.48 -12.06
CA TRP A 77 5.97 2.83 -12.61
C TRP A 77 4.53 3.25 -12.90
N ASP A 78 3.61 2.30 -12.95
CA ASP A 78 2.20 2.58 -13.12
C ASP A 78 1.67 3.38 -11.93
N ASN A 79 1.20 4.61 -12.20
CA ASN A 79 0.58 5.50 -11.24
C ASN A 79 -0.94 5.61 -11.45
N SER A 80 -1.53 4.70 -12.20
CA SER A 80 -2.98 4.65 -12.40
C SER A 80 -3.70 4.35 -11.07
N MET A 81 -4.96 4.73 -11.01
CA MET A 81 -5.81 4.45 -9.85
C MET A 81 -6.32 3.00 -9.82
N THR A 82 -5.94 2.19 -10.81
CA THR A 82 -6.37 0.79 -10.95
C THR A 82 -5.30 -0.21 -10.53
N ASN A 83 -4.07 0.24 -10.27
CA ASN A 83 -2.91 -0.62 -10.00
C ASN A 83 -2.15 -0.17 -8.73
N LEU A 84 -2.90 0.06 -7.65
CA LEU A 84 -2.33 0.46 -6.37
C LEU A 84 -1.92 -0.77 -5.55
N ILE A 85 -0.89 -0.62 -4.70
CA ILE A 85 -0.61 -1.61 -3.67
C ILE A 85 -1.25 -1.15 -2.36
N ASP A 86 -2.16 -1.97 -1.84
CA ASP A 86 -2.92 -1.76 -0.62
C ASP A 86 -2.45 -2.69 0.50
N HIS A 87 -2.50 -2.21 1.74
CA HIS A 87 -2.26 -3.01 2.94
C HIS A 87 -3.59 -3.59 3.44
N ILE A 88 -3.74 -4.91 3.41
CA ILE A 88 -4.98 -5.61 3.79
C ILE A 88 -5.41 -5.23 5.21
N ASP A 89 -4.46 -5.14 6.14
CA ASP A 89 -4.70 -4.76 7.55
C ASP A 89 -4.84 -3.26 7.80
N ASN A 90 -4.73 -2.43 6.75
CA ASN A 90 -4.69 -0.95 6.82
C ASN A 90 -3.49 -0.37 7.57
N ASN A 91 -2.50 -1.15 7.94
CA ASN A 91 -1.27 -0.67 8.57
C ASN A 91 -0.18 -0.45 7.51
N GLY A 92 0.04 0.79 7.10
CA GLY A 92 1.04 1.15 6.09
C GLY A 92 2.51 0.89 6.49
N LEU A 93 2.76 0.40 7.69
CA LEU A 93 4.09 -0.02 8.17
C LEU A 93 4.29 -1.54 8.13
N ASN A 94 3.23 -2.33 7.95
CA ASN A 94 3.30 -3.78 7.82
C ASN A 94 3.50 -4.19 6.35
N ASN A 95 4.73 -4.27 5.93
CA ASN A 95 5.11 -4.58 4.55
C ASN A 95 5.33 -6.07 4.27
N ASN A 96 4.81 -6.98 5.11
CA ASN A 96 4.81 -8.40 4.80
C ASN A 96 4.07 -8.62 3.46
N ILE A 97 4.65 -9.43 2.56
CA ILE A 97 4.07 -9.66 1.23
C ILE A 97 2.64 -10.22 1.29
N GLU A 98 2.34 -11.07 2.27
CA GLU A 98 1.00 -11.62 2.49
C GLU A 98 -0.05 -10.56 2.87
N ASN A 99 0.42 -9.40 3.37
CA ASN A 99 -0.42 -8.26 3.72
C ASN A 99 -0.58 -7.26 2.56
N LEU A 100 0.07 -7.49 1.41
CA LEU A 100 0.09 -6.60 0.26
C LEU A 100 -0.73 -7.18 -0.89
N ARG A 101 -1.58 -6.36 -1.51
CA ARG A 101 -2.35 -6.75 -2.69
C ARG A 101 -2.44 -5.63 -3.71
N VAL A 102 -2.60 -6.00 -4.98
CA VAL A 102 -3.04 -5.03 -5.99
C VAL A 102 -4.50 -4.67 -5.74
N ALA A 103 -4.80 -3.41 -5.79
CA ALA A 103 -6.15 -2.89 -5.58
C ALA A 103 -6.42 -1.67 -6.46
N THR A 104 -7.66 -1.50 -6.87
CA THR A 104 -8.13 -0.24 -7.42
C THR A 104 -8.25 0.81 -6.31
N HIS A 105 -8.28 2.08 -6.71
CA HIS A 105 -8.54 3.18 -5.75
C HIS A 105 -9.81 2.93 -4.92
N GLN A 106 -10.85 2.42 -5.56
CA GLN A 106 -12.11 2.13 -4.90
C GLN A 106 -11.98 1.02 -3.86
N GLN A 107 -11.34 -0.11 -4.21
CA GLN A 107 -11.07 -1.21 -3.28
C GLN A 107 -10.22 -0.74 -2.08
N ASN A 108 -9.19 0.08 -2.33
CA ASN A 108 -8.38 0.67 -1.27
C ASN A 108 -9.18 1.63 -0.37
N MET A 109 -10.14 2.39 -0.94
CA MET A 109 -11.05 3.20 -0.15
C MET A 109 -12.00 2.36 0.72
N TRP A 110 -12.48 1.24 0.20
CA TRP A 110 -13.35 0.32 0.96
C TRP A 110 -12.62 -0.44 2.06
N ASN A 111 -11.32 -0.70 1.88
CA ASN A 111 -10.49 -1.27 2.93
C ASN A 111 -10.30 -0.31 4.12
N ASN A 112 -10.58 0.96 3.96
CA ASN A 112 -10.61 1.89 5.08
C ASN A 112 -11.70 1.48 6.09
N LYS A 113 -11.36 1.43 7.39
CA LYS A 113 -12.28 1.14 8.49
C LYS A 113 -13.31 2.27 8.73
N ALA A 114 -13.55 3.13 7.76
CA ALA A 114 -14.61 4.13 7.85
C ALA A 114 -15.95 3.40 7.93
N LYS A 115 -16.73 3.76 8.94
CA LYS A 115 -18.05 3.16 9.18
C LYS A 115 -18.95 3.50 8.01
N CYS A 116 -18.98 3.83 7.00
CA CYS A 116 -19.88 4.09 5.85
C CYS A 116 -21.36 4.25 6.23
N TYR A 117 -21.66 4.46 7.52
CA TYR A 117 -22.98 4.72 8.10
C TYR A 117 -22.86 5.62 9.34
N TYR A 118 -23.93 6.28 9.72
CA TYR A 118 -24.00 7.14 10.91
C TYR A 118 -25.38 7.07 11.57
N LEU A 119 -25.40 7.27 12.88
CA LEU A 119 -26.63 7.36 13.68
C LEU A 119 -27.28 8.74 13.46
N THR A 120 -28.58 8.74 13.18
CA THR A 120 -29.39 9.96 13.04
C THR A 120 -29.93 10.39 14.40
N PRO A 121 -30.42 11.65 14.53
CA PRO A 121 -31.12 12.11 15.72
C PRO A 121 -32.44 11.34 16.03
N TYR A 122 -32.97 10.62 15.04
CA TYR A 122 -34.19 9.81 15.17
C TYR A 122 -33.93 8.36 15.55
N ASN A 123 -32.73 8.06 16.05
CA ASN A 123 -32.27 6.71 16.45
C ASN A 123 -32.38 5.67 15.33
N THR A 124 -32.08 6.09 14.11
CA THR A 124 -31.95 5.25 12.90
C THR A 124 -30.55 5.39 12.33
N TYR A 125 -30.15 4.47 11.45
CA TYR A 125 -28.81 4.45 10.83
C TYR A 125 -28.94 4.71 9.33
N ILE A 126 -28.18 5.69 8.82
CA ILE A 126 -28.14 5.98 7.38
C ILE A 126 -26.79 5.50 6.83
N THR A 127 -26.84 4.69 5.78
CA THR A 127 -25.65 4.33 5.00
C THR A 127 -25.30 5.42 3.99
N ASN A 128 -24.02 5.61 3.73
CA ASN A 128 -23.51 6.51 2.70
C ASN A 128 -22.24 5.90 2.05
N VAL A 129 -22.46 5.05 1.07
CA VAL A 129 -21.40 4.34 0.33
C VAL A 129 -21.63 4.54 -1.16
N ARG A 130 -20.57 4.87 -1.90
CA ARG A 130 -20.61 5.04 -3.35
C ARG A 130 -19.65 4.09 -4.05
N CYS A 131 -20.11 3.47 -5.16
CA CYS A 131 -19.34 2.65 -6.07
C CYS A 131 -19.57 3.10 -7.51
N GLY A 132 -18.67 3.89 -8.07
CA GLY A 132 -18.90 4.50 -9.38
C GLY A 132 -20.16 5.34 -9.38
N GLU A 133 -21.14 4.96 -10.21
CA GLU A 133 -22.45 5.61 -10.30
C GLU A 133 -23.46 5.05 -9.28
N ILE A 134 -23.19 3.89 -8.67
CA ILE A 134 -24.08 3.27 -7.71
C ILE A 134 -23.83 3.87 -6.33
N HIS A 135 -24.93 4.23 -5.65
CA HIS A 135 -24.89 4.85 -4.33
C HIS A 135 -25.84 4.14 -3.36
N LEU A 136 -25.30 3.54 -2.30
CA LEU A 136 -26.10 3.03 -1.21
C LEU A 136 -26.35 4.15 -0.20
N ASN A 137 -27.54 4.76 -0.28
CA ASN A 137 -28.03 5.76 0.67
C ASN A 137 -29.42 5.33 1.16
N LYS A 138 -29.46 4.60 2.27
CA LYS A 138 -30.69 4.01 2.80
C LYS A 138 -30.71 4.08 4.32
N THR A 139 -31.91 4.20 4.91
CA THR A 139 -32.11 4.24 6.36
C THR A 139 -32.48 2.87 6.89
N TYR A 140 -31.88 2.50 8.03
CA TYR A 140 -32.07 1.23 8.72
C TYR A 140 -32.46 1.49 10.18
N LYS A 141 -33.19 0.54 10.79
CA LYS A 141 -33.62 0.66 12.18
C LYS A 141 -32.53 0.28 13.17
N THR A 142 -31.65 -0.63 12.79
CA THR A 142 -30.57 -1.12 13.66
C THR A 142 -29.21 -0.88 13.04
N GLU A 143 -28.17 -0.80 13.89
CA GLU A 143 -26.77 -0.69 13.44
C GLU A 143 -26.35 -1.91 12.64
N GLN A 144 -26.80 -3.10 13.05
CA GLN A 144 -26.45 -4.35 12.37
C GLN A 144 -26.97 -4.41 10.94
N GLU A 145 -28.23 -4.01 10.71
CA GLU A 145 -28.78 -3.92 9.35
C GLU A 145 -27.96 -2.97 8.44
N ALA A 146 -27.48 -1.85 8.98
CA ALA A 146 -26.65 -0.92 8.23
C ALA A 146 -25.26 -1.50 7.94
N ILE A 147 -24.66 -2.25 8.88
CA ILE A 147 -23.38 -2.95 8.71
C ILE A 147 -23.51 -4.00 7.61
N ASP A 148 -24.52 -4.85 7.67
CA ASP A 148 -24.76 -5.94 6.72
C ASP A 148 -24.98 -5.39 5.30
N ALA A 149 -25.79 -4.35 5.18
CA ALA A 149 -26.02 -3.69 3.89
C ALA A 149 -24.75 -3.05 3.30
N VAL A 150 -23.89 -2.47 4.12
CA VAL A 150 -22.59 -1.93 3.67
C VAL A 150 -21.63 -3.07 3.27
N ALA A 151 -21.64 -4.18 3.99
CA ALA A 151 -20.83 -5.34 3.67
C ALA A 151 -21.25 -5.96 2.32
N GLU A 152 -22.54 -6.17 2.13
CA GLU A 152 -23.11 -6.71 0.87
C GLU A 152 -22.82 -5.78 -0.32
N PHE A 153 -22.91 -4.46 -0.12
CA PHE A 153 -22.64 -3.48 -1.18
C PHE A 153 -21.16 -3.45 -1.60
N LYS A 154 -20.25 -3.87 -0.73
CA LYS A 154 -18.79 -3.88 -0.98
C LYS A 154 -18.26 -5.20 -1.57
N LEU A 155 -19.12 -6.24 -1.69
CA LEU A 155 -18.77 -7.51 -2.33
C LEU A 155 -18.78 -7.37 -3.85
#